data_3b2ceea3a847ef346ca876e0a41f0d0d
#
_entry.id   3b2ceea3a847ef346ca876e0a41f0d0d
#
_cell.length_a   1.000
_cell.length_b   1.000
_cell.length_c   1.000
_cell.angle_alpha   90.00
_cell.angle_beta   90.00
_cell.angle_gamma   90.00
#
_symmetry.space_group_name_H-M   'P 1'
#
loop_
_entity.id
_entity.type
_entity.pdbx_description
1 polymer ?
#
loop_
_entity_poly.entity_id
_entity_poly.type
_entity_poly.pdbx_seq_one_letter_code
_entity_poly.pdbx_strand_id
1 'polypeptide(L)'
;MSSLVVGLDAGASKTRAFAVTRDGATVGRGAGGGGNLLTSPDPGGSYAAALHEALAGRTAEAVVLSCAGGDREADRARGVAILVGILGPGVRIAVTHDAKAALYAGNPQGCGVVLISGTGSVAYGRNEEGDELRAGGWGYLAGDEGSAVWLGLEALRAVAHDWDGRGSPTRISEHLRRELGAQDFHDVLPHLYGRPHPAPAILAGVRALALAAADSDGIAVRIVDRGAHELARAAAIVALGLRLADGPVYLAGGAFESVSLLQHALRRELVGMLPRAAVEAIHEEPAMGAARLAAQLAWGDR
;
A
#
# COMPACT_ATOMS: atom_id res chain seq x y z
N MET A 1 7.96 34.90 3.75
CA MET A 1 7.99 33.60 3.10
C MET A 1 6.75 32.86 3.53
N SER A 2 5.98 32.28 2.61
CA SER A 2 4.77 31.53 3.00
C SER A 2 5.18 30.28 3.78
N SER A 3 4.55 30.09 4.94
CA SER A 3 4.69 28.92 5.81
C SER A 3 4.27 27.65 5.03
N LEU A 4 5.12 26.63 4.98
CA LEU A 4 4.82 25.39 4.28
C LEU A 4 5.25 24.16 5.08
N VAL A 5 4.61 23.04 4.77
CA VAL A 5 4.91 21.72 5.32
C VAL A 5 5.12 20.72 4.18
N VAL A 6 5.77 19.60 4.47
CA VAL A 6 5.99 18.55 3.48
C VAL A 6 5.52 17.20 4.02
N GLY A 7 4.75 16.50 3.20
CA GLY A 7 4.45 15.08 3.40
C GLY A 7 5.25 14.23 2.42
N LEU A 8 5.91 13.19 2.95
CA LEU A 8 6.54 12.14 2.15
C LEU A 8 5.76 10.84 2.31
N ASP A 9 5.55 10.15 1.20
CA ASP A 9 5.11 8.75 1.17
C ASP A 9 6.20 7.91 0.50
N ALA A 10 6.74 6.94 1.25
CA ALA A 10 7.90 6.16 0.84
C ALA A 10 7.61 4.66 0.87
N GLY A 11 7.32 4.11 -0.29
CA GLY A 11 7.09 2.69 -0.51
C GLY A 11 8.34 1.91 -0.92
N ALA A 12 8.15 0.65 -1.28
CA ALA A 12 9.24 -0.23 -1.70
C ALA A 12 9.93 0.23 -3.00
N SER A 13 9.18 0.82 -3.94
CA SER A 13 9.68 1.14 -5.29
C SER A 13 9.79 2.63 -5.59
N LYS A 14 9.11 3.49 -4.83
CA LYS A 14 9.05 4.94 -5.08
C LYS A 14 8.85 5.72 -3.78
N THR A 15 9.33 6.97 -3.80
CA THR A 15 9.04 8.00 -2.79
C THR A 15 8.36 9.18 -3.48
N ARG A 16 7.33 9.76 -2.85
CA ARG A 16 6.64 10.97 -3.28
C ARG A 16 6.68 12.01 -2.17
N ALA A 17 6.84 13.27 -2.55
CA ALA A 17 6.81 14.39 -1.61
C ALA A 17 5.86 15.48 -2.11
N PHE A 18 5.03 16.03 -1.21
CA PHE A 18 4.16 17.17 -1.50
C PHE A 18 4.44 18.29 -0.51
N ALA A 19 4.81 19.48 -1.04
CA ALA A 19 4.94 20.70 -0.27
C ALA A 19 3.62 21.46 -0.33
N VAL A 20 3.05 21.74 0.84
CA VAL A 20 1.71 22.33 1.00
C VAL A 20 1.77 23.56 1.88
N THR A 21 1.11 24.63 1.49
CA THR A 21 0.97 25.88 2.24
C THR A 21 -0.14 25.77 3.28
N ARG A 22 -0.20 26.76 4.19
CA ARG A 22 -1.17 26.76 5.30
C ARG A 22 -2.63 26.82 4.84
N ASP A 23 -2.91 27.36 3.67
CA ASP A 23 -4.24 27.38 3.04
C ASP A 23 -4.57 26.08 2.25
N GLY A 24 -3.67 25.09 2.28
CA GLY A 24 -3.88 23.78 1.66
C GLY A 24 -3.41 23.68 0.19
N ALA A 25 -2.83 24.74 -0.38
CA ALA A 25 -2.36 24.71 -1.76
C ALA A 25 -1.07 23.89 -1.90
N THR A 26 -1.02 22.96 -2.87
CA THR A 26 0.22 22.25 -3.24
C THR A 26 1.09 23.18 -4.06
N VAL A 27 2.27 23.51 -3.52
CA VAL A 27 3.24 24.44 -4.15
C VAL A 27 4.50 23.75 -4.65
N GLY A 28 4.63 22.45 -4.40
CA GLY A 28 5.75 21.65 -4.89
C GLY A 28 5.45 20.17 -4.81
N ARG A 29 6.02 19.41 -5.74
CA ARG A 29 5.97 17.95 -5.77
C ARG A 29 7.37 17.44 -6.02
N GLY A 30 7.70 16.28 -5.48
CA GLY A 30 8.99 15.65 -5.69
C GLY A 30 8.90 14.14 -5.73
N ALA A 31 9.89 13.53 -6.35
CA ALA A 31 9.99 12.09 -6.52
C ALA A 31 11.37 11.56 -6.14
N GLY A 32 11.39 10.33 -5.65
CA GLY A 32 12.61 9.58 -5.33
C GLY A 32 12.42 8.09 -5.60
N GLY A 33 13.50 7.35 -5.48
CA GLY A 33 13.50 5.89 -5.57
C GLY A 33 12.76 5.21 -4.42
N GLY A 34 12.96 3.90 -4.24
CA GLY A 34 12.41 3.15 -3.12
C GLY A 34 12.90 3.70 -1.78
N GLY A 35 11.97 3.90 -0.84
CA GLY A 35 12.24 4.52 0.46
C GLY A 35 11.80 3.67 1.66
N ASN A 36 11.54 2.37 1.47
CA ASN A 36 11.22 1.48 2.57
C ASN A 36 12.40 1.40 3.55
N LEU A 37 12.16 1.70 4.83
CA LEU A 37 13.21 1.76 5.86
C LEU A 37 13.93 0.44 6.09
N LEU A 38 13.28 -0.70 5.82
CA LEU A 38 13.85 -2.03 6.08
C LEU A 38 14.57 -2.61 4.86
N THR A 39 14.05 -2.37 3.66
CA THR A 39 14.46 -3.10 2.46
C THR A 39 15.15 -2.25 1.40
N SER A 40 15.01 -0.91 1.45
CA SER A 40 15.71 -0.04 0.51
C SER A 40 17.20 0.05 0.84
N PRO A 41 18.10 -0.09 -0.15
CA PRO A 41 19.54 0.06 0.06
C PRO A 41 19.94 1.50 0.41
N ASP A 42 19.23 2.50 -0.11
CA ASP A 42 19.46 3.93 0.16
C ASP A 42 18.13 4.69 0.31
N PRO A 43 17.44 4.54 1.45
CA PRO A 43 16.23 5.31 1.69
C PRO A 43 16.53 6.82 1.84
N GLY A 44 17.68 7.19 2.39
CA GLY A 44 18.08 8.58 2.60
C GLY A 44 18.23 9.37 1.30
N GLY A 45 18.92 8.80 0.30
CA GLY A 45 19.03 9.39 -1.02
C GLY A 45 17.67 9.57 -1.71
N SER A 46 16.76 8.60 -1.53
CA SER A 46 15.39 8.69 -2.07
C SER A 46 14.59 9.82 -1.42
N TYR A 47 14.70 10.00 -0.10
CA TYR A 47 14.04 11.09 0.63
C TYR A 47 14.63 12.45 0.24
N ALA A 48 15.97 12.55 0.18
CA ALA A 48 16.66 13.77 -0.18
C ALA A 48 16.26 14.25 -1.60
N ALA A 49 16.21 13.35 -2.57
CA ALA A 49 15.79 13.67 -3.94
C ALA A 49 14.35 14.20 -3.97
N ALA A 50 13.40 13.50 -3.32
CA ALA A 50 12.01 13.92 -3.30
C ALA A 50 11.82 15.26 -2.57
N LEU A 51 12.51 15.47 -1.44
CA LEU A 51 12.47 16.72 -0.68
C LEU A 51 13.08 17.89 -1.46
N HIS A 52 14.23 17.68 -2.10
CA HIS A 52 14.89 18.71 -2.89
C HIS A 52 13.98 19.26 -4.00
N GLU A 53 13.35 18.35 -4.74
CA GLU A 53 12.42 18.71 -5.81
C GLU A 53 11.16 19.40 -5.25
N ALA A 54 10.51 18.84 -4.21
CA ALA A 54 9.30 19.42 -3.64
C ALA A 54 9.54 20.80 -3.01
N LEU A 55 10.66 20.99 -2.34
CA LEU A 55 11.01 22.24 -1.69
C LEU A 55 11.49 23.31 -2.66
N ALA A 56 12.22 22.95 -3.71
CA ALA A 56 12.76 23.89 -4.71
C ALA A 56 13.46 25.10 -4.06
N GLY A 57 14.34 24.84 -3.07
CA GLY A 57 15.09 25.87 -2.33
C GLY A 57 14.32 26.56 -1.20
N ARG A 58 13.06 26.19 -0.95
CA ARG A 58 12.26 26.69 0.19
C ARG A 58 12.53 25.88 1.45
N THR A 59 12.14 26.40 2.61
CA THR A 59 12.20 25.70 3.91
C THR A 59 10.83 25.29 4.37
N ALA A 60 10.73 24.13 5.03
CA ALA A 60 9.49 23.63 5.64
C ALA A 60 9.51 23.85 7.15
N GLU A 61 8.33 24.13 7.76
CA GLU A 61 8.17 24.18 9.21
C GLU A 61 8.07 22.76 9.82
N ALA A 62 7.44 21.84 9.08
CA ALA A 62 7.34 20.43 9.47
C ALA A 62 7.41 19.51 8.26
N VAL A 63 7.92 18.32 8.52
CA VAL A 63 7.99 17.23 7.55
C VAL A 63 7.49 15.95 8.21
N VAL A 64 6.54 15.27 7.57
CA VAL A 64 6.10 13.93 7.98
C VAL A 64 6.48 12.92 6.91
N LEU A 65 7.24 11.92 7.31
CA LEU A 65 7.54 10.73 6.52
C LEU A 65 6.54 9.62 6.88
N SER A 66 5.77 9.21 5.91
CA SER A 66 4.98 7.99 5.92
C SER A 66 5.73 6.94 5.13
N CYS A 67 6.06 5.82 5.74
CA CYS A 67 6.88 4.82 5.04
C CYS A 67 6.53 3.39 5.40
N ALA A 68 6.64 2.51 4.40
CA ALA A 68 6.66 1.08 4.61
C ALA A 68 7.89 0.71 5.49
N GLY A 69 7.65 -0.15 6.48
CA GLY A 69 8.67 -0.49 7.49
C GLY A 69 8.80 0.51 8.63
N GLY A 70 7.90 1.51 8.74
CA GLY A 70 7.85 2.47 9.84
C GLY A 70 7.00 2.02 11.04
N ASP A 71 6.76 0.72 11.21
CA ASP A 71 5.88 0.20 12.26
C ASP A 71 6.51 0.23 13.66
N ARG A 72 7.80 -0.08 13.76
CA ARG A 72 8.51 -0.14 15.04
C ARG A 72 9.08 1.22 15.41
N GLU A 73 9.15 1.49 16.71
CA GLU A 73 9.74 2.74 17.24
C GLU A 73 11.19 2.94 16.78
N ALA A 74 12.00 1.89 16.80
CA ALA A 74 13.40 1.94 16.34
C ALA A 74 13.52 2.32 14.85
N ASP A 75 12.60 1.84 13.99
CA ASP A 75 12.59 2.18 12.57
C ASP A 75 12.16 3.63 12.37
N ARG A 76 11.17 4.11 13.12
CA ARG A 76 10.76 5.53 13.10
C ARG A 76 11.89 6.44 13.56
N ALA A 77 12.59 6.07 14.63
CA ALA A 77 13.76 6.83 15.12
C ALA A 77 14.87 6.91 14.04
N ARG A 78 15.12 5.82 13.32
CA ARG A 78 16.04 5.81 12.17
C ARG A 78 15.57 6.76 11.07
N GLY A 79 14.28 6.75 10.72
CA GLY A 79 13.69 7.66 9.74
C GLY A 79 13.85 9.13 10.14
N VAL A 80 13.61 9.45 11.41
CA VAL A 80 13.83 10.79 11.97
C VAL A 80 15.31 11.19 11.83
N ALA A 81 16.26 10.33 12.20
CA ALA A 81 17.68 10.62 12.11
C ALA A 81 18.12 10.92 10.66
N ILE A 82 17.61 10.17 9.68
CA ILE A 82 17.85 10.41 8.25
C ILE A 82 17.34 11.80 7.85
N LEU A 83 16.09 12.14 8.20
CA LEU A 83 15.49 13.43 7.85
C LEU A 83 16.17 14.61 8.54
N VAL A 84 16.62 14.47 9.79
CA VAL A 84 17.41 15.49 10.49
C VAL A 84 18.73 15.75 9.75
N GLY A 85 19.39 14.70 9.26
CA GLY A 85 20.60 14.82 8.45
C GLY A 85 20.41 15.56 7.12
N ILE A 86 19.21 15.44 6.51
CA ILE A 86 18.88 16.07 5.23
C ILE A 86 18.45 17.54 5.42
N LEU A 87 17.59 17.79 6.42
CA LEU A 87 16.89 19.08 6.60
C LEU A 87 17.62 20.03 7.55
N GLY A 88 18.52 19.53 8.38
CA GLY A 88 19.15 20.31 9.43
C GLY A 88 18.22 20.60 10.63
N PRO A 89 18.68 21.40 11.58
CA PRO A 89 17.91 21.76 12.77
C PRO A 89 16.80 22.77 12.44
N GLY A 90 15.73 22.77 13.27
CA GLY A 90 14.66 23.76 13.18
C GLY A 90 13.40 23.29 12.44
N VAL A 91 13.41 22.15 11.76
CA VAL A 91 12.24 21.53 11.15
C VAL A 91 11.62 20.53 12.11
N ARG A 92 10.31 20.59 12.32
CA ARG A 92 9.59 19.55 13.07
C ARG A 92 9.46 18.30 12.22
N ILE A 93 9.88 17.15 12.74
CA ILE A 93 9.90 15.89 11.99
C ILE A 93 9.12 14.83 12.73
N ALA A 94 8.24 14.13 12.01
CA ALA A 94 7.61 12.91 12.49
C ALA A 94 7.71 11.81 11.42
N VAL A 95 7.73 10.56 11.88
CA VAL A 95 7.72 9.37 11.01
C VAL A 95 6.58 8.47 11.43
N THR A 96 5.82 7.98 10.47
CA THR A 96 4.70 7.06 10.67
C THR A 96 4.71 5.95 9.62
N HIS A 97 3.85 4.93 9.82
CA HIS A 97 3.64 3.88 8.82
C HIS A 97 2.76 4.38 7.66
N ASP A 98 2.86 3.72 6.51
CA ASP A 98 2.21 4.10 5.25
C ASP A 98 0.67 4.13 5.32
N ALA A 99 0.06 3.22 6.07
CA ALA A 99 -1.39 3.15 6.19
C ALA A 99 -2.00 4.38 6.89
N LYS A 100 -1.29 5.03 7.82
CA LYS A 100 -1.78 6.26 8.46
C LYS A 100 -1.92 7.41 7.46
N ALA A 101 -0.92 7.64 6.63
CA ALA A 101 -1.02 8.66 5.59
C ALA A 101 -2.08 8.31 4.54
N ALA A 102 -2.23 7.04 4.18
CA ALA A 102 -3.30 6.62 3.28
C ALA A 102 -4.69 6.92 3.87
N LEU A 103 -4.90 6.71 5.17
CA LEU A 103 -6.16 7.09 5.83
C LEU A 103 -6.40 8.60 5.73
N TYR A 104 -5.38 9.43 6.03
CA TYR A 104 -5.49 10.89 5.92
C TYR A 104 -5.60 11.40 4.47
N ALA A 105 -5.23 10.60 3.47
CA ALA A 105 -5.53 10.89 2.07
C ALA A 105 -7.00 10.61 1.74
N GLY A 106 -7.59 9.55 2.29
CA GLY A 106 -9.01 9.22 2.14
C GLY A 106 -9.94 10.13 2.95
N ASN A 107 -9.54 10.48 4.17
CA ASN A 107 -10.31 11.34 5.06
C ASN A 107 -9.38 12.37 5.75
N PRO A 108 -9.52 13.68 5.47
CA PRO A 108 -8.69 14.71 6.10
C PRO A 108 -8.71 14.74 7.63
N GLN A 109 -9.80 14.27 8.26
CA GLN A 109 -9.92 14.14 9.73
C GLN A 109 -9.18 12.91 10.26
N GLY A 110 -8.76 12.00 9.37
CA GLY A 110 -8.06 10.76 9.72
C GLY A 110 -8.90 9.80 10.54
N CYS A 111 -10.23 9.78 10.34
CA CYS A 111 -11.15 8.85 10.98
C CYS A 111 -11.72 7.88 9.95
N GLY A 112 -11.90 6.61 10.32
CA GLY A 112 -12.36 5.53 9.44
C GLY A 112 -11.37 4.37 9.36
N VAL A 113 -11.58 3.51 8.38
CA VAL A 113 -10.70 2.36 8.09
C VAL A 113 -10.11 2.53 6.71
N VAL A 114 -8.81 2.36 6.55
CA VAL A 114 -8.15 2.19 5.25
C VAL A 114 -7.76 0.74 5.06
N LEU A 115 -8.07 0.19 3.90
CA LEU A 115 -7.66 -1.13 3.46
C LEU A 115 -6.73 -0.97 2.27
N ILE A 116 -5.47 -1.30 2.47
CA ILE A 116 -4.45 -1.23 1.43
C ILE A 116 -4.25 -2.64 0.84
N SER A 117 -4.28 -2.74 -0.49
CA SER A 117 -3.85 -3.91 -1.23
C SER A 117 -2.97 -3.46 -2.39
N GLY A 118 -1.67 -3.48 -2.16
CA GLY A 118 -0.60 -3.15 -3.10
C GLY A 118 0.36 -4.33 -3.24
N THR A 119 1.67 -4.09 -3.11
CA THR A 119 2.69 -5.16 -3.02
C THR A 119 2.41 -6.06 -1.81
N GLY A 120 2.10 -5.47 -0.63
CA GLY A 120 1.55 -6.13 0.56
C GLY A 120 0.10 -5.70 0.81
N SER A 121 -0.49 -6.18 1.91
CA SER A 121 -1.84 -5.76 2.32
C SER A 121 -1.92 -5.50 3.82
N VAL A 122 -2.74 -4.50 4.19
CA VAL A 122 -2.99 -4.14 5.59
C VAL A 122 -4.32 -3.41 5.73
N ALA A 123 -5.04 -3.65 6.80
CA ALA A 123 -6.12 -2.81 7.27
C ALA A 123 -5.64 -1.99 8.47
N TYR A 124 -5.93 -0.70 8.47
CA TYR A 124 -5.64 0.22 9.56
C TYR A 124 -6.81 1.15 9.75
N GLY A 125 -7.09 1.53 10.99
CA GLY A 125 -8.16 2.47 11.29
C GLY A 125 -7.81 3.36 12.47
N ARG A 126 -8.56 4.46 12.55
CA ARG A 126 -8.53 5.41 13.67
C ARG A 126 -9.95 5.92 13.90
N ASN A 127 -10.39 5.98 15.17
CA ASN A 127 -11.67 6.57 15.57
C ASN A 127 -11.52 8.06 15.95
N GLU A 128 -12.64 8.70 16.29
CA GLU A 128 -12.67 10.10 16.69
C GLU A 128 -11.95 10.34 18.03
N GLU A 129 -11.93 9.36 18.92
CA GLU A 129 -11.22 9.38 20.19
C GLU A 129 -9.69 9.29 20.03
N GLY A 130 -9.23 8.95 18.83
CA GLY A 130 -7.82 8.80 18.49
C GLY A 130 -7.28 7.39 18.71
N ASP A 131 -8.12 6.42 19.07
CA ASP A 131 -7.70 5.01 19.15
C ASP A 131 -7.37 4.47 17.77
N GLU A 132 -6.29 3.72 17.68
CA GLU A 132 -5.78 3.16 16.44
C GLU A 132 -5.74 1.63 16.51
N LEU A 133 -6.09 0.96 15.41
CA LEU A 133 -6.02 -0.49 15.30
C LEU A 133 -5.53 -0.89 13.92
N ARG A 134 -4.78 -2.00 13.86
CA ARG A 134 -4.25 -2.58 12.63
C ARG A 134 -4.54 -4.08 12.60
N ALA A 135 -4.82 -4.60 11.39
CA ALA A 135 -4.88 -6.03 11.09
C ALA A 135 -4.13 -6.34 9.80
N GLY A 136 -3.37 -7.42 9.77
CA GLY A 136 -2.53 -7.79 8.64
C GLY A 136 -1.24 -6.98 8.52
N GLY A 137 -0.61 -7.00 7.33
CA GLY A 137 0.65 -6.30 7.07
C GLY A 137 1.87 -6.97 7.70
N TRP A 138 1.88 -8.30 7.76
CA TRP A 138 2.96 -9.09 8.34
C TRP A 138 4.00 -9.55 7.31
N GLY A 139 3.86 -9.11 6.07
CA GLY A 139 4.71 -9.50 4.96
C GLY A 139 4.23 -10.80 4.29
N TYR A 140 4.64 -11.01 3.05
CA TYR A 140 4.15 -12.08 2.17
C TYR A 140 4.45 -13.51 2.64
N LEU A 141 5.36 -13.68 3.60
CA LEU A 141 5.66 -14.99 4.19
C LEU A 141 4.69 -15.40 5.29
N ALA A 142 4.11 -14.44 6.01
CA ALA A 142 3.31 -14.67 7.20
C ALA A 142 1.91 -14.04 7.13
N GLY A 143 1.59 -13.35 6.02
CA GLY A 143 0.34 -12.61 5.85
C GLY A 143 0.24 -12.01 4.45
N ASP A 144 -0.21 -10.76 4.39
CA ASP A 144 -0.45 -9.98 3.17
C ASP A 144 -1.45 -10.63 2.23
N GLU A 145 -2.42 -11.38 2.77
CA GLU A 145 -3.47 -12.05 2.00
C GLU A 145 -4.24 -11.03 1.16
N GLY A 146 -4.48 -11.39 -0.09
CA GLY A 146 -5.15 -10.52 -1.06
C GLY A 146 -4.29 -9.41 -1.65
N SER A 147 -3.00 -9.30 -1.28
CA SER A 147 -2.05 -8.41 -1.95
C SER A 147 -1.64 -8.92 -3.34
N ALA A 148 -1.01 -8.05 -4.15
CA ALA A 148 -0.51 -8.46 -5.46
C ALA A 148 0.50 -9.60 -5.36
N VAL A 149 1.42 -9.56 -4.38
CA VAL A 149 2.39 -10.66 -4.19
C VAL A 149 1.69 -11.95 -3.81
N TRP A 150 0.75 -11.90 -2.87
CA TRP A 150 -0.02 -13.07 -2.46
C TRP A 150 -0.83 -13.65 -3.63
N LEU A 151 -1.56 -12.80 -4.37
CA LEU A 151 -2.34 -13.22 -5.53
C LEU A 151 -1.46 -13.84 -6.62
N GLY A 152 -0.30 -13.24 -6.90
CA GLY A 152 0.66 -13.77 -7.86
C GLY A 152 1.24 -15.12 -7.43
N LEU A 153 1.58 -15.31 -6.16
CA LEU A 153 2.05 -16.58 -5.63
C LEU A 153 0.99 -17.68 -5.69
N GLU A 154 -0.28 -17.34 -5.38
CA GLU A 154 -1.38 -18.29 -5.50
C GLU A 154 -1.64 -18.69 -6.98
N ALA A 155 -1.52 -17.72 -7.90
CA ALA A 155 -1.58 -17.98 -9.32
C ALA A 155 -0.47 -18.94 -9.78
N LEU A 156 0.78 -18.69 -9.36
CA LEU A 156 1.90 -19.57 -9.68
C LEU A 156 1.75 -20.97 -9.09
N ARG A 157 1.21 -21.08 -7.86
CA ARG A 157 0.89 -22.40 -7.26
C ARG A 157 -0.16 -23.16 -8.08
N ALA A 158 -1.21 -22.44 -8.52
CA ALA A 158 -2.25 -23.03 -9.37
C ALA A 158 -1.69 -23.53 -10.70
N VAL A 159 -0.80 -22.75 -11.34
CA VAL A 159 -0.11 -23.14 -12.58
C VAL A 159 0.79 -24.37 -12.36
N ALA A 160 1.57 -24.38 -11.28
CA ALA A 160 2.41 -25.55 -10.95
C ALA A 160 1.57 -26.82 -10.77
N HIS A 161 0.42 -26.70 -10.08
CA HIS A 161 -0.49 -27.84 -9.89
C HIS A 161 -1.13 -28.30 -11.20
N ASP A 162 -1.51 -27.39 -12.09
CA ASP A 162 -2.04 -27.72 -13.43
C ASP A 162 -0.99 -28.45 -14.26
N TRP A 163 0.22 -27.91 -14.36
CA TRP A 163 1.28 -28.49 -15.17
C TRP A 163 1.82 -29.84 -14.64
N ASP A 164 1.77 -30.05 -13.31
CA ASP A 164 2.09 -31.35 -12.70
C ASP A 164 0.94 -32.38 -12.81
N GLY A 165 -0.25 -31.96 -13.22
CA GLY A 165 -1.46 -32.80 -13.20
C GLY A 165 -2.03 -33.07 -11.79
N ARG A 166 -1.58 -32.30 -10.77
CA ARG A 166 -2.09 -32.39 -9.39
C ARG A 166 -3.34 -31.54 -9.16
N GLY A 167 -3.62 -30.60 -10.03
CA GLY A 167 -4.74 -29.65 -9.93
C GLY A 167 -5.64 -29.69 -11.16
N SER A 168 -6.69 -28.91 -11.10
CA SER A 168 -7.58 -28.70 -12.24
C SER A 168 -6.89 -27.80 -13.28
N PRO A 169 -7.13 -28.02 -14.58
CA PRO A 169 -6.69 -27.12 -15.63
C PRO A 169 -7.19 -25.69 -15.38
N THR A 170 -6.34 -24.69 -15.68
CA THR A 170 -6.66 -23.29 -15.51
C THR A 170 -6.13 -22.44 -16.65
N ARG A 171 -6.89 -21.40 -17.03
CA ARG A 171 -6.45 -20.41 -18.02
C ARG A 171 -5.32 -19.52 -17.52
N ILE A 172 -5.05 -19.50 -16.21
CA ILE A 172 -3.86 -18.83 -15.65
C ILE A 172 -2.59 -19.42 -16.31
N SER A 173 -2.53 -20.75 -16.50
CA SER A 173 -1.41 -21.44 -17.16
C SER A 173 -1.19 -20.95 -18.60
N GLU A 174 -2.26 -20.76 -19.34
CA GLU A 174 -2.21 -20.27 -20.73
C GLU A 174 -1.70 -18.82 -20.79
N HIS A 175 -2.22 -17.94 -19.93
CA HIS A 175 -1.80 -16.54 -19.88
C HIS A 175 -0.34 -16.40 -19.41
N LEU A 176 0.07 -17.18 -18.40
CA LEU A 176 1.45 -17.16 -17.91
C LEU A 176 2.45 -17.64 -18.97
N ARG A 177 2.11 -18.69 -19.74
CA ARG A 177 2.92 -19.15 -20.88
C ARG A 177 3.16 -18.03 -21.89
N ARG A 178 2.13 -17.29 -22.24
CA ARG A 178 2.24 -16.16 -23.19
C ARG A 178 3.08 -15.03 -22.62
N GLU A 179 2.92 -14.73 -21.36
CA GLU A 179 3.61 -13.63 -20.68
C GLU A 179 5.12 -13.87 -20.54
N LEU A 180 5.52 -15.09 -20.17
CA LEU A 180 6.90 -15.46 -19.90
C LEU A 180 7.57 -16.21 -21.05
N GLY A 181 6.82 -16.66 -22.07
CA GLY A 181 7.32 -17.57 -23.10
C GLY A 181 7.66 -18.96 -22.57
N ALA A 182 7.15 -19.33 -21.39
CA ALA A 182 7.44 -20.59 -20.70
C ALA A 182 6.72 -21.77 -21.35
N GLN A 183 7.42 -22.92 -21.47
CA GLN A 183 6.81 -24.16 -21.95
C GLN A 183 6.32 -25.02 -20.77
N ASP A 184 7.10 -25.07 -19.69
CA ASP A 184 6.78 -25.74 -18.44
C ASP A 184 7.20 -24.90 -17.22
N PHE A 185 7.02 -25.44 -15.99
CA PHE A 185 7.34 -24.70 -14.77
C PHE A 185 8.84 -24.50 -14.53
N HIS A 186 9.73 -25.29 -15.18
CA HIS A 186 11.17 -25.08 -15.08
C HIS A 186 11.58 -23.73 -15.71
N ASP A 187 10.89 -23.31 -16.78
CA ASP A 187 11.12 -22.02 -17.41
C ASP A 187 10.68 -20.85 -16.51
N VAL A 188 9.76 -21.07 -15.57
CA VAL A 188 9.30 -20.05 -14.60
C VAL A 188 10.28 -19.85 -13.45
N LEU A 189 11.02 -20.90 -13.04
CA LEU A 189 11.89 -20.87 -11.87
C LEU A 189 12.94 -19.74 -11.89
N PRO A 190 13.66 -19.46 -12.99
CA PRO A 190 14.62 -18.35 -13.04
C PRO A 190 13.97 -16.99 -12.82
N HIS A 191 12.71 -16.80 -13.24
CA HIS A 191 11.94 -15.59 -13.06
C HIS A 191 11.33 -15.48 -11.65
N LEU A 192 11.20 -16.60 -10.95
CA LEU A 192 10.65 -16.65 -9.60
C LEU A 192 11.73 -16.47 -8.53
N TYR A 193 12.85 -17.17 -8.66
CA TYR A 193 13.97 -17.16 -7.70
C TYR A 193 15.08 -16.17 -8.05
N GLY A 194 14.93 -15.47 -9.17
CA GLY A 194 15.80 -14.36 -9.54
C GLY A 194 15.53 -13.11 -8.69
N ARG A 195 16.37 -12.11 -8.86
CA ARG A 195 16.17 -10.76 -8.26
C ARG A 195 15.60 -9.82 -9.30
N PRO A 196 14.87 -8.78 -8.94
CA PRO A 196 14.50 -8.23 -7.62
C PRO A 196 13.23 -8.85 -7.02
N HIS A 197 12.82 -8.36 -5.84
CA HIS A 197 11.52 -8.70 -5.25
C HIS A 197 10.56 -7.50 -5.35
N PRO A 198 9.26 -7.71 -5.72
CA PRO A 198 8.68 -8.99 -6.12
C PRO A 198 9.29 -9.52 -7.42
N ALA A 199 9.53 -10.83 -7.46
CA ALA A 199 10.12 -11.46 -8.64
C ALA A 199 9.24 -11.26 -9.89
N PRO A 200 9.82 -11.15 -11.09
CA PRO A 200 9.06 -10.95 -12.34
C PRO A 200 7.95 -11.98 -12.56
N ALA A 201 8.18 -13.26 -12.19
CA ALA A 201 7.16 -14.29 -12.28
C ALA A 201 5.94 -14.03 -11.40
N ILE A 202 6.11 -13.41 -10.21
CA ILE A 202 4.99 -13.05 -9.33
C ILE A 202 4.11 -12.00 -10.01
N LEU A 203 4.71 -10.97 -10.61
CA LEU A 203 3.98 -9.92 -11.33
C LEU A 203 3.30 -10.46 -12.59
N ALA A 204 3.96 -11.38 -13.31
CA ALA A 204 3.34 -12.10 -14.41
C ALA A 204 2.17 -12.97 -13.95
N GLY A 205 2.30 -13.63 -12.80
CA GLY A 205 1.22 -14.38 -12.15
C GLY A 205 0.00 -13.52 -11.84
N VAL A 206 0.19 -12.28 -11.33
CA VAL A 206 -0.92 -11.33 -11.08
C VAL A 206 -1.66 -11.00 -12.37
N ARG A 207 -0.92 -10.67 -13.46
CA ARG A 207 -1.53 -10.36 -14.76
C ARG A 207 -2.26 -11.56 -15.37
N ALA A 208 -1.64 -12.74 -15.30
CA ALA A 208 -2.27 -13.98 -15.76
C ALA A 208 -3.55 -14.31 -14.97
N LEU A 209 -3.52 -14.12 -13.64
CA LEU A 209 -4.69 -14.27 -12.76
C LEU A 209 -5.81 -13.31 -13.16
N ALA A 210 -5.48 -12.04 -13.37
CA ALA A 210 -6.46 -11.02 -13.72
C ALA A 210 -7.18 -11.34 -15.04
N LEU A 211 -6.42 -11.77 -16.05
CA LEU A 211 -6.97 -12.18 -17.35
C LEU A 211 -7.85 -13.44 -17.22
N ALA A 212 -7.36 -14.47 -16.53
CA ALA A 212 -8.11 -15.70 -16.32
C ALA A 212 -9.41 -15.46 -15.52
N ALA A 213 -9.37 -14.57 -14.52
CA ALA A 213 -10.54 -14.18 -13.74
C ALA A 213 -11.57 -13.42 -14.62
N ALA A 214 -11.11 -12.54 -15.49
CA ALA A 214 -11.97 -11.84 -16.45
C ALA A 214 -12.63 -12.83 -17.45
N ASP A 215 -11.93 -13.92 -17.77
CA ASP A 215 -12.45 -15.03 -18.58
C ASP A 215 -13.34 -16.01 -17.80
N SER A 216 -13.65 -15.70 -16.54
CA SER A 216 -14.46 -16.53 -15.63
C SER A 216 -13.85 -17.90 -15.34
N ASP A 217 -12.51 -18.04 -15.36
CA ASP A 217 -11.82 -19.26 -14.94
C ASP A 217 -12.09 -19.55 -13.47
N GLY A 218 -12.61 -20.75 -13.18
CA GLY A 218 -13.07 -21.09 -11.83
C GLY A 218 -11.94 -21.18 -10.80
N ILE A 219 -10.68 -21.45 -11.20
CA ILE A 219 -9.52 -21.43 -10.29
C ILE A 219 -9.14 -19.98 -9.98
N ALA A 220 -9.07 -19.14 -11.02
CA ALA A 220 -8.75 -17.71 -10.88
C ALA A 220 -9.76 -16.99 -10.00
N VAL A 221 -11.07 -17.21 -10.24
CA VAL A 221 -12.14 -16.63 -9.44
C VAL A 221 -12.02 -17.02 -7.97
N ARG A 222 -11.78 -18.31 -7.66
CA ARG A 222 -11.60 -18.76 -6.27
C ARG A 222 -10.39 -18.15 -5.57
N ILE A 223 -9.28 -17.91 -6.28
CA ILE A 223 -8.10 -17.24 -5.72
C ILE A 223 -8.47 -15.79 -5.37
N VAL A 224 -9.14 -15.08 -6.27
CA VAL A 224 -9.58 -13.70 -6.05
C VAL A 224 -10.58 -13.62 -4.89
N ASP A 225 -11.58 -14.50 -4.85
CA ASP A 225 -12.59 -14.56 -3.78
C ASP A 225 -11.95 -14.81 -2.41
N ARG A 226 -10.98 -15.72 -2.32
CA ARG A 226 -10.25 -15.98 -1.08
C ARG A 226 -9.43 -14.75 -0.64
N GLY A 227 -8.73 -14.08 -1.56
CA GLY A 227 -8.03 -12.84 -1.26
C GLY A 227 -8.97 -11.73 -0.78
N ALA A 228 -10.11 -11.57 -1.44
CA ALA A 228 -11.15 -10.61 -1.07
C ALA A 228 -11.73 -10.89 0.32
N HIS A 229 -11.98 -12.16 0.64
CA HIS A 229 -12.48 -12.58 1.96
C HIS A 229 -11.50 -12.21 3.08
N GLU A 230 -10.20 -12.50 2.92
CA GLU A 230 -9.21 -12.17 3.95
C GLU A 230 -9.03 -10.64 4.12
N LEU A 231 -9.05 -9.89 3.01
CA LEU A 231 -9.06 -8.42 3.06
C LEU A 231 -10.29 -7.88 3.79
N ALA A 232 -11.48 -8.42 3.51
CA ALA A 232 -12.72 -8.02 4.19
C ALA A 232 -12.68 -8.33 5.69
N ARG A 233 -12.16 -9.51 6.07
CA ARG A 233 -11.97 -9.88 7.48
C ARG A 233 -11.05 -8.91 8.20
N ALA A 234 -9.92 -8.56 7.60
CA ALA A 234 -8.98 -7.61 8.19
C ALA A 234 -9.63 -6.23 8.40
N ALA A 235 -10.37 -5.71 7.40
CA ALA A 235 -11.09 -4.46 7.52
C ALA A 235 -12.19 -4.52 8.59
N ALA A 236 -12.95 -5.63 8.65
CA ALA A 236 -14.02 -5.82 9.64
C ALA A 236 -13.49 -5.89 11.07
N ILE A 237 -12.35 -6.57 11.31
CA ILE A 237 -11.71 -6.64 12.63
C ILE A 237 -11.33 -5.23 13.10
N VAL A 238 -10.75 -4.42 12.22
CA VAL A 238 -10.38 -3.03 12.55
C VAL A 238 -11.60 -2.17 12.80
N ALA A 239 -12.61 -2.23 11.92
CA ALA A 239 -13.83 -1.44 12.06
C ALA A 239 -14.59 -1.76 13.35
N LEU A 240 -14.80 -3.05 13.66
CA LEU A 240 -15.49 -3.50 14.86
C LEU A 240 -14.72 -3.17 16.14
N GLY A 241 -13.40 -3.37 16.13
CA GLY A 241 -12.52 -3.08 17.26
C GLY A 241 -12.50 -1.58 17.63
N LEU A 242 -12.65 -0.70 16.64
CA LEU A 242 -12.70 0.76 16.81
C LEU A 242 -14.12 1.32 16.93
N ARG A 243 -15.17 0.48 16.95
CA ARG A 243 -16.58 0.89 16.95
C ARG A 243 -16.99 1.70 15.71
N LEU A 244 -16.35 1.40 14.57
CA LEU A 244 -16.58 2.02 13.27
C LEU A 244 -17.38 1.10 12.31
N ALA A 245 -18.26 0.24 12.82
CA ALA A 245 -19.01 -0.73 12.01
C ALA A 245 -19.83 -0.09 10.88
N ASP A 246 -20.27 1.15 11.07
CA ASP A 246 -21.04 1.94 10.10
C ASP A 246 -20.18 3.03 9.43
N GLY A 247 -18.89 3.09 9.77
CA GLY A 247 -17.94 4.07 9.26
C GLY A 247 -17.43 3.74 7.85
N PRO A 248 -16.73 4.70 7.22
CA PRO A 248 -16.19 4.49 5.87
C PRO A 248 -14.99 3.53 5.88
N VAL A 249 -14.91 2.71 4.82
CA VAL A 249 -13.78 1.88 4.47
C VAL A 249 -13.16 2.41 3.18
N TYR A 250 -11.97 2.97 3.28
CA TYR A 250 -11.23 3.55 2.17
C TYR A 250 -10.30 2.51 1.54
N LEU A 251 -10.37 2.34 0.22
CA LEU A 251 -9.55 1.38 -0.53
C LEU A 251 -8.35 2.08 -1.16
N ALA A 252 -7.16 1.52 -0.97
CA ALA A 252 -5.92 1.97 -1.58
C ALA A 252 -5.07 0.80 -2.09
N GLY A 253 -4.22 1.06 -3.06
CA GLY A 253 -3.23 0.10 -3.57
C GLY A 253 -3.58 -0.49 -4.93
N GLY A 254 -2.53 -0.71 -5.73
CA GLY A 254 -2.64 -1.07 -7.14
C GLY A 254 -3.16 -2.50 -7.42
N ALA A 255 -3.30 -3.37 -6.42
CA ALA A 255 -3.89 -4.69 -6.64
C ALA A 255 -5.38 -4.59 -7.02
N PHE A 256 -6.10 -3.60 -6.49
CA PHE A 256 -7.49 -3.32 -6.85
C PHE A 256 -7.65 -2.85 -8.30
N GLU A 257 -6.64 -2.16 -8.83
CA GLU A 257 -6.60 -1.73 -10.23
C GLU A 257 -6.18 -2.87 -11.16
N SER A 258 -5.15 -3.64 -10.74
CA SER A 258 -4.59 -4.73 -11.54
C SER A 258 -5.52 -5.93 -11.67
N VAL A 259 -6.32 -6.21 -10.64
CA VAL A 259 -7.29 -7.31 -10.58
C VAL A 259 -8.67 -6.74 -10.27
N SER A 260 -9.36 -6.25 -11.29
CA SER A 260 -10.66 -5.56 -11.13
C SER A 260 -11.73 -6.39 -10.39
N LEU A 261 -11.72 -7.72 -10.55
CA LEU A 261 -12.64 -8.61 -9.85
C LEU A 261 -12.41 -8.59 -8.33
N LEU A 262 -11.18 -8.30 -7.85
CA LEU A 262 -10.86 -8.25 -6.42
C LEU A 262 -11.69 -7.20 -5.68
N GLN A 263 -11.85 -6.01 -6.26
CA GLN A 263 -12.65 -4.95 -5.65
C GLN A 263 -14.14 -5.31 -5.60
N HIS A 264 -14.68 -5.96 -6.64
CA HIS A 264 -16.07 -6.41 -6.66
C HIS A 264 -16.31 -7.52 -5.62
N ALA A 265 -15.41 -8.50 -5.55
CA ALA A 265 -15.48 -9.57 -4.57
C ALA A 265 -15.37 -9.02 -3.13
N LEU A 266 -14.44 -8.09 -2.89
CA LEU A 266 -14.28 -7.43 -1.59
C LEU A 266 -15.56 -6.70 -1.15
N ARG A 267 -16.19 -5.93 -2.04
CA ARG A 267 -17.45 -5.23 -1.71
C ARG A 267 -18.56 -6.19 -1.33
N ARG A 268 -18.66 -7.33 -2.03
CA ARG A 268 -19.64 -8.39 -1.71
C ARG A 268 -19.37 -8.99 -0.33
N GLU A 269 -18.11 -9.29 0.02
CA GLU A 269 -17.73 -9.81 1.33
C GLU A 269 -18.01 -8.79 2.45
N LEU A 270 -17.68 -7.52 2.23
CA LEU A 270 -17.90 -6.46 3.21
C LEU A 270 -19.39 -6.22 3.49
N VAL A 271 -20.28 -6.36 2.53
CA VAL A 271 -21.74 -6.29 2.77
C VAL A 271 -22.20 -7.31 3.81
N GLY A 272 -21.58 -8.51 3.82
CA GLY A 272 -21.88 -9.53 4.82
C GLY A 272 -21.34 -9.23 6.22
N MET A 273 -20.22 -8.51 6.32
CA MET A 273 -19.51 -8.26 7.58
C MET A 273 -19.79 -6.86 8.16
N LEU A 274 -19.91 -5.87 7.30
CA LEU A 274 -20.13 -4.45 7.62
C LEU A 274 -21.24 -3.88 6.71
N PRO A 275 -22.51 -4.26 6.92
CA PRO A 275 -23.59 -4.00 5.95
C PRO A 275 -23.94 -2.52 5.74
N ARG A 276 -23.49 -1.64 6.64
CA ARG A 276 -23.74 -0.20 6.56
C ARG A 276 -22.49 0.63 6.28
N ALA A 277 -21.32 0.00 6.15
CA ALA A 277 -20.09 0.70 5.85
C ALA A 277 -20.09 1.22 4.40
N ALA A 278 -19.74 2.49 4.22
CA ALA A 278 -19.45 3.06 2.91
C ALA A 278 -18.06 2.59 2.44
N VAL A 279 -17.99 2.02 1.24
CA VAL A 279 -16.71 1.55 0.68
C VAL A 279 -16.29 2.48 -0.45
N GLU A 280 -15.20 3.22 -0.27
CA GLU A 280 -14.77 4.29 -1.17
C GLU A 280 -13.33 4.07 -1.64
N ALA A 281 -13.02 4.42 -2.89
CA ALA A 281 -11.64 4.43 -3.37
C ALA A 281 -10.95 5.75 -2.98
N ILE A 282 -9.69 5.66 -2.57
CA ILE A 282 -8.87 6.86 -2.34
C ILE A 282 -8.37 7.35 -3.70
N HIS A 283 -8.62 8.64 -3.98
CA HIS A 283 -8.17 9.28 -5.22
C HIS A 283 -6.93 10.16 -5.03
N GLU A 284 -6.65 10.57 -3.80
CA GLU A 284 -5.47 11.37 -3.48
C GLU A 284 -4.25 10.48 -3.19
N GLU A 285 -3.07 10.97 -3.53
CA GLU A 285 -1.83 10.27 -3.20
C GLU A 285 -1.57 10.27 -1.68
N PRO A 286 -1.06 9.17 -1.07
CA PRO A 286 -0.75 9.13 0.37
C PRO A 286 0.19 10.24 0.85
N ALA A 287 1.07 10.75 -0.03
CA ALA A 287 1.92 11.92 0.28
C ALA A 287 1.10 13.17 0.66
N MET A 288 -0.14 13.34 0.15
CA MET A 288 -1.04 14.40 0.59
C MET A 288 -1.55 14.14 2.01
N GLY A 289 -1.88 12.90 2.35
CA GLY A 289 -2.23 12.52 3.72
C GLY A 289 -1.07 12.77 4.69
N ALA A 290 0.17 12.45 4.30
CA ALA A 290 1.37 12.78 5.07
C ALA A 290 1.55 14.31 5.21
N ALA A 291 1.21 15.11 4.18
CA ALA A 291 1.25 16.57 4.27
C ALA A 291 0.19 17.12 5.24
N ARG A 292 -1.01 16.52 5.32
CA ARG A 292 -2.02 16.86 6.33
C ARG A 292 -1.52 16.57 7.75
N LEU A 293 -0.87 15.43 7.96
CA LEU A 293 -0.21 15.13 9.24
C LEU A 293 0.91 16.14 9.56
N ALA A 294 1.67 16.57 8.57
CA ALA A 294 2.69 17.60 8.76
C ALA A 294 2.06 18.99 9.09
N ALA A 295 0.90 19.29 8.52
CA ALA A 295 0.13 20.49 8.85
C ALA A 295 -0.37 20.47 10.30
N GLN A 296 -0.89 19.34 10.77
CA GLN A 296 -1.27 19.17 12.19
C GLN A 296 -0.04 19.32 13.10
N LEU A 297 1.08 18.73 12.76
CA LEU A 297 2.34 18.85 13.51
C LEU A 297 2.84 20.29 13.58
N ALA A 298 2.71 21.06 12.50
CA ALA A 298 3.18 22.44 12.44
C ALA A 298 2.22 23.45 13.07
N TRP A 299 0.92 23.27 12.85
CA TRP A 299 -0.07 24.32 13.09
C TRP A 299 -1.18 23.91 14.05
N GLY A 300 -1.20 22.65 14.52
CA GLY A 300 -2.27 22.06 15.35
C GLY A 300 -3.49 21.63 14.54
N ASP A 301 -4.42 20.97 15.20
CA ASP A 301 -5.70 20.61 14.58
C ASP A 301 -6.54 21.87 14.33
N ARG A 302 -7.15 21.96 13.17
CA ARG A 302 -8.09 23.03 12.80
C ARG A 302 -9.52 22.58 13.05
#